data_3dd8ed3e743999620d4a26e8458c3734
#
_entry.id   3dd8ed3e743999620d4a26e8458c3734
#
_cell.length_a   1.000
_cell.length_b   1.000
_cell.length_c   1.000
_cell.angle_alpha   90.00
_cell.angle_beta   90.00
_cell.angle_gamma   90.00
#
_symmetry.space_group_name_H-M   'P 1'
#
loop_
_entity.id
_entity.type
_entity.pdbx_description
1 polymer ?
#
loop_
_entity_poly.entity_id
_entity_poly.type
_entity_poly.pdbx_seq_one_letter_code
_entity_poly.pdbx_strand_id
1 'polypeptide(L)'
;MSRITKYLKQKCTYEQQKRDANGKAILDTYGEPSYEAPIVIKCRREKLIKDVLTNTGSTLKSSTRYFTDEKQVIQANDKLDGKPVLQVAEYVNQFGVAEGFESYA
;
A
#
# COMPACT_ATOMS: atom_id res chain seq x y z
N MET A 1 11.38 -10.46 -14.63
CA MET A 1 10.84 -10.70 -13.25
C MET A 1 11.63 -9.87 -12.24
N SER A 2 10.96 -9.20 -11.34
CA SER A 2 11.62 -8.41 -10.31
C SER A 2 12.38 -9.28 -9.32
N ARG A 3 13.54 -8.80 -8.85
CA ARG A 3 14.31 -9.47 -7.81
C ARG A 3 13.54 -9.60 -6.50
N ILE A 4 12.77 -8.59 -6.15
CA ILE A 4 12.01 -8.56 -4.90
C ILE A 4 10.95 -9.68 -4.86
N THR A 5 10.41 -10.06 -6.00
CA THR A 5 9.38 -11.11 -6.08
C THR A 5 9.87 -12.44 -5.48
N LYS A 6 11.18 -12.72 -5.57
CA LYS A 6 11.77 -13.94 -4.99
C LYS A 6 11.70 -13.98 -3.46
N TYR A 7 11.60 -12.83 -2.83
CA TYR A 7 11.57 -12.69 -1.36
C TYR A 7 10.16 -12.51 -0.82
N LEU A 8 9.15 -12.41 -1.71
CA LEU A 8 7.76 -12.22 -1.31
C LEU A 8 7.09 -13.58 -1.11
N LYS A 9 7.31 -14.18 0.06
CA LYS A 9 6.82 -15.53 0.38
C LYS A 9 5.49 -15.54 1.12
N GLN A 10 4.98 -14.39 1.51
CA GLN A 10 3.71 -14.24 2.19
C GLN A 10 2.66 -13.70 1.22
N LYS A 11 1.40 -13.74 1.64
CA LYS A 11 0.30 -13.18 0.88
C LYS A 11 -0.45 -12.20 1.77
N CYS A 12 -0.95 -11.13 1.17
CA CYS A 12 -1.83 -10.19 1.86
C CYS A 12 -3.02 -9.86 0.99
N THR A 13 -4.08 -9.39 1.62
CA THR A 13 -5.26 -8.89 0.92
C THR A 13 -5.07 -7.43 0.62
N TYR A 14 -5.26 -7.06 -0.65
CA TYR A 14 -5.15 -5.68 -1.11
C TYR A 14 -6.50 -5.19 -1.60
N GLU A 15 -6.91 -4.02 -1.12
CA GLU A 15 -8.11 -3.33 -1.57
C GLU A 15 -7.72 -1.94 -2.07
N GLN A 16 -7.92 -1.70 -3.35
CA GLN A 16 -7.66 -0.39 -3.94
C GLN A 16 -8.83 0.55 -3.66
N GLN A 17 -8.52 1.75 -3.17
CA GLN A 17 -9.55 2.77 -3.00
C GLN A 17 -10.06 3.23 -4.37
N LYS A 18 -11.38 3.29 -4.54
CA LYS A 18 -11.99 3.85 -5.74
C LYS A 18 -11.77 5.36 -5.78
N ARG A 19 -11.25 5.84 -6.90
CA ARG A 19 -10.94 7.26 -7.10
C ARG A 19 -11.57 7.75 -8.40
N ASP A 20 -11.96 9.03 -8.42
CA ASP A 20 -12.45 9.68 -9.63
C ASP A 20 -11.28 10.12 -10.53
N ALA A 21 -11.61 10.78 -11.65
CA ALA A 21 -10.60 11.24 -12.61
C ALA A 21 -9.60 12.25 -12.01
N ASN A 22 -9.98 12.92 -10.91
CA ASN A 22 -9.14 13.89 -10.22
C ASN A 22 -8.33 13.26 -9.07
N GLY A 23 -8.44 11.95 -8.87
CA GLY A 23 -7.76 11.23 -7.80
C GLY A 23 -8.44 11.30 -6.45
N LYS A 24 -9.65 11.86 -6.36
CA LYS A 24 -10.41 11.93 -5.12
C LYS A 24 -11.15 10.62 -4.86
N ALA A 25 -11.25 10.24 -3.58
CA ALA A 25 -11.99 9.07 -3.18
C ALA A 25 -13.46 9.17 -3.59
N ILE A 26 -14.00 8.10 -4.15
CA ILE A 26 -15.42 7.97 -4.43
C ILE A 26 -16.11 7.51 -3.16
N LEU A 27 -17.07 8.29 -2.66
CA LEU A 27 -17.77 8.00 -1.42
C LEU A 27 -19.01 7.16 -1.68
N ASP A 28 -19.32 6.29 -0.72
CA ASP A 28 -20.57 5.51 -0.73
C ASP A 28 -21.74 6.35 -0.20
N THR A 29 -22.93 5.72 -0.07
CA THR A 29 -24.14 6.40 0.42
C THR A 29 -24.02 6.96 1.83
N TYR A 30 -23.08 6.44 2.62
CA TYR A 30 -22.85 6.87 4.00
C TYR A 30 -21.70 7.90 4.13
N GLY A 31 -21.15 8.35 3.01
CA GLY A 31 -20.05 9.30 3.00
C GLY A 31 -18.69 8.69 3.30
N GLU A 32 -18.55 7.37 3.25
CA GLU A 32 -17.30 6.67 3.47
C GLU A 32 -16.64 6.28 2.14
N PRO A 33 -15.29 6.22 2.09
CA PRO A 33 -14.57 5.82 0.88
C PRO A 33 -14.95 4.41 0.43
N SER A 34 -15.14 4.24 -0.87
CA SER A 34 -15.40 2.94 -1.50
C SER A 34 -14.11 2.29 -1.95
N TYR A 35 -14.10 0.95 -2.00
CA TYR A 35 -12.94 0.16 -2.39
C TYR A 35 -13.31 -0.85 -3.47
N GLU A 36 -12.33 -1.17 -4.31
CA GLU A 36 -12.46 -2.26 -5.26
C GLU A 36 -12.52 -3.60 -4.53
N ALA A 37 -12.99 -4.64 -5.21
CA ALA A 37 -13.03 -5.98 -4.62
C ALA A 37 -11.62 -6.40 -4.14
N PRO A 38 -11.51 -7.03 -2.95
CA PRO A 38 -10.20 -7.43 -2.44
C PRO A 38 -9.55 -8.49 -3.32
N ILE A 39 -8.24 -8.37 -3.50
CA ILE A 39 -7.44 -9.35 -4.21
C ILE A 39 -6.29 -9.80 -3.32
N VAL A 40 -5.76 -10.99 -3.60
CA VAL A 40 -4.61 -11.53 -2.88
C VAL A 40 -3.35 -11.24 -3.69
N ILE A 41 -2.38 -10.62 -3.05
CA ILE A 41 -1.08 -10.31 -3.67
C ILE A 41 0.06 -10.88 -2.85
N LYS A 42 1.20 -11.08 -3.48
CA LYS A 42 2.42 -11.51 -2.80
C LYS A 42 3.02 -10.34 -2.02
N CYS A 43 3.47 -10.61 -0.81
CA CYS A 43 4.08 -9.60 0.03
C CYS A 43 5.06 -10.20 1.03
N ARG A 44 5.77 -9.33 1.72
CA ARG A 44 6.51 -9.64 2.93
C ARG A 44 6.09 -8.63 3.99
N ARG A 45 5.68 -9.14 5.15
CA ARG A 45 5.29 -8.31 6.29
C ARG A 45 6.41 -8.25 7.32
N GLU A 46 6.65 -7.08 7.84
CA GLU A 46 7.53 -6.89 8.99
C GLU A 46 6.82 -6.03 10.02
N LYS A 47 6.85 -6.45 11.28
CA LYS A 47 6.35 -5.61 12.37
C LYS A 47 7.32 -4.46 12.57
N LEU A 48 6.80 -3.25 12.51
CA LEU A 48 7.60 -2.04 12.67
C LEU A 48 6.73 -0.95 13.26
N ILE A 49 7.04 -0.53 14.49
CA ILE A 49 6.37 0.62 15.08
C ILE A 49 7.12 1.86 14.62
N LYS A 50 6.44 2.69 13.82
CA LYS A 50 7.03 3.89 13.22
C LYS A 50 6.00 5.00 13.17
N ASP A 51 6.42 6.21 13.50
CA ASP A 51 5.60 7.40 13.27
C ASP A 51 5.68 7.77 11.79
N VAL A 52 4.52 7.87 11.15
CA VAL A 52 4.41 8.15 9.72
C VAL A 52 3.66 9.45 9.52
N LEU A 53 4.24 10.35 8.74
CA LEU A 53 3.57 11.58 8.33
C LEU A 53 2.61 11.24 7.19
N THR A 54 1.33 11.50 7.40
CA THR A 54 0.30 11.26 6.37
C THR A 54 0.25 12.43 5.40
N ASN A 55 -0.45 12.24 4.28
CA ASN A 55 -0.65 13.27 3.27
C ASN A 55 -1.48 14.45 3.77
N THR A 56 -2.16 14.33 4.91
CA THR A 56 -2.91 15.41 5.57
C THR A 56 -2.08 16.19 6.57
N GLY A 57 -0.80 15.82 6.76
CA GLY A 57 0.09 16.47 7.73
C GLY A 57 0.02 15.91 9.14
N SER A 58 -0.85 14.93 9.39
CA SER A 58 -0.95 14.27 10.69
C SER A 58 0.12 13.19 10.84
N THR A 59 0.58 12.95 12.07
CA THR A 59 1.48 11.84 12.39
C THR A 59 0.67 10.69 12.97
N LEU A 60 0.75 9.51 12.34
CA LEU A 60 0.10 8.30 12.79
C LEU A 60 1.13 7.19 12.97
N LYS A 61 0.85 6.26 13.89
CA LYS A 61 1.73 5.10 14.08
C LYS A 61 1.39 4.00 13.10
N SER A 62 2.39 3.59 12.33
CA SER A 62 2.35 2.37 11.55
C SER A 62 2.80 1.21 12.42
N SER A 63 2.08 0.08 12.35
CA SER A 63 2.44 -1.14 13.07
C SER A 63 3.07 -2.21 12.17
N THR A 64 2.94 -2.07 10.86
CA THR A 64 3.39 -3.08 9.90
C THR A 64 3.97 -2.40 8.67
N ARG A 65 5.08 -2.93 8.20
CA ARG A 65 5.69 -2.55 6.93
C ARG A 65 5.49 -3.69 5.93
N TYR A 66 4.97 -3.38 4.76
CA TYR A 66 4.72 -4.34 3.69
C TYR A 66 5.66 -4.07 2.52
N PHE A 67 6.30 -5.13 2.02
CA PHE A 67 7.01 -5.09 0.75
C PHE A 67 6.16 -5.81 -0.29
N THR A 68 5.92 -5.17 -1.42
CA THR A 68 5.15 -5.72 -2.54
C THR A 68 5.93 -5.51 -3.84
N ASP A 69 5.60 -6.27 -4.88
CA ASP A 69 6.28 -6.14 -6.18
C ASP A 69 5.69 -4.99 -7.01
N GLU A 70 6.24 -4.79 -8.21
CA GLU A 70 5.84 -3.71 -9.12
C GLU A 70 4.52 -4.00 -9.86
N LYS A 71 3.98 -5.20 -9.75
CA LYS A 71 2.77 -5.59 -10.48
C LYS A 71 1.53 -4.87 -9.99
N GLN A 72 1.53 -4.46 -8.72
CA GLN A 72 0.39 -3.77 -8.13
C GLN A 72 0.86 -2.45 -7.53
N VAL A 73 0.36 -1.35 -8.07
CA VAL A 73 0.66 -0.01 -7.56
C VAL A 73 -0.15 0.24 -6.28
N ILE A 74 0.55 0.32 -5.15
CA ILE A 74 -0.05 0.62 -3.86
C ILE A 74 -0.01 2.14 -3.65
N GLN A 75 -1.10 2.72 -3.18
CA GLN A 75 -1.19 4.15 -2.88
C GLN A 75 -1.67 4.37 -1.46
N ALA A 76 -1.39 5.54 -0.90
CA ALA A 76 -1.93 5.92 0.39
C ALA A 76 -3.47 5.86 0.38
N ASN A 77 -4.06 5.44 1.47
CA ASN A 77 -5.49 5.23 1.67
C ASN A 77 -6.05 3.95 1.01
N ASP A 78 -5.26 3.20 0.25
CA ASP A 78 -5.62 1.82 -0.06
C ASP A 78 -5.57 0.97 1.22
N LYS A 79 -6.01 -0.27 1.18
CA LYS A 79 -5.97 -1.16 2.34
C LYS A 79 -5.11 -2.37 2.08
N LEU A 80 -4.32 -2.74 3.08
CA LEU A 80 -3.56 -4.00 3.12
C LEU A 80 -3.97 -4.75 4.38
N ASP A 81 -4.50 -5.96 4.22
CA ASP A 81 -5.06 -6.79 5.30
C ASP A 81 -6.12 -6.03 6.13
N GLY A 82 -6.93 -5.19 5.46
CA GLY A 82 -7.96 -4.39 6.11
C GLY A 82 -7.46 -3.13 6.82
N LYS A 83 -6.15 -2.86 6.76
CA LYS A 83 -5.54 -1.67 7.39
C LYS A 83 -5.31 -0.58 6.35
N PRO A 84 -5.65 0.68 6.64
CA PRO A 84 -5.37 1.77 5.70
C PRO A 84 -3.86 1.98 5.54
N VAL A 85 -3.42 2.11 4.31
CA VAL A 85 -2.02 2.43 3.99
C VAL A 85 -1.78 3.90 4.30
N LEU A 86 -0.80 4.18 5.16
CA LEU A 86 -0.49 5.52 5.63
C LEU A 86 0.55 6.22 4.75
N GLN A 87 1.53 5.48 4.27
CA GLN A 87 2.61 5.99 3.43
C GLN A 87 3.13 4.89 2.53
N VAL A 88 3.55 5.25 1.32
CA VAL A 88 4.16 4.34 0.36
C VAL A 88 5.46 4.93 -0.14
N ALA A 89 6.51 4.10 -0.19
CA ALA A 89 7.78 4.43 -0.83
C ALA A 89 8.06 3.43 -1.95
N GLU A 90 8.63 3.91 -3.05
CA GLU A 90 9.07 3.04 -4.14
C GLU A 90 10.39 2.37 -3.78
N TYR A 91 10.48 1.07 -4.03
CA TYR A 91 11.73 0.34 -3.90
C TYR A 91 12.42 0.31 -5.25
N VAL A 92 13.54 1.00 -5.35
CA VAL A 92 14.26 1.23 -6.61
C VAL A 92 15.58 0.48 -6.57
N ASN A 93 15.92 -0.22 -7.67
CA ASN A 93 17.20 -0.89 -7.78
C ASN A 93 18.33 0.08 -8.15
N GLN A 94 19.57 -0.44 -8.25
CA GLN A 94 20.76 0.36 -8.55
C GLN A 94 20.71 1.07 -9.92
N PHE A 95 19.83 0.65 -10.81
CA PHE A 95 19.65 1.25 -12.14
C PHE A 95 18.52 2.26 -12.21
N GLY A 96 17.91 2.59 -11.07
CA GLY A 96 16.79 3.52 -11.01
C GLY A 96 15.45 2.94 -11.46
N VAL A 97 15.35 1.62 -11.59
CA VAL A 97 14.11 0.95 -11.98
C VAL A 97 13.35 0.49 -10.75
N ALA A 98 12.07 0.81 -10.68
CA ALA A 98 11.22 0.39 -9.57
C ALA A 98 11.06 -1.12 -9.55
N GLU A 99 11.35 -1.76 -8.42
CA GLU A 99 11.17 -3.20 -8.21
C GLU A 99 9.98 -3.53 -7.33
N GLY A 100 9.39 -2.55 -6.68
CA GLY A 100 8.26 -2.76 -5.81
C GLY A 100 7.97 -1.56 -4.93
N PHE A 101 7.16 -1.80 -3.91
CA PHE A 101 6.71 -0.76 -2.99
C PHE A 101 6.93 -1.19 -1.55
N GLU A 102 7.25 -0.21 -0.72
CA GLU A 102 7.34 -0.35 0.72
C GLU A 102 6.19 0.47 1.31
N SER A 103 5.20 -0.21 1.90
CA SER A 103 3.98 0.40 2.39
C SER A 103 3.92 0.30 3.92
N TYR A 104 3.51 1.38 4.55
CA TYR A 104 3.36 1.45 6.01
C TYR A 104 1.87 1.52 6.35
N ALA A 105 1.40 0.56 7.12
CA ALA A 105 0.00 0.47 7.50
C ALA A 105 -0.20 0.19 9.01
#